data_03d1f6a3fea5a44d42605137546f02d7
#
_entry.id   03d1f6a3fea5a44d42605137546f02d7
#
_cell.length_a   1.000
_cell.length_b   1.000
_cell.length_c   1.000
_cell.angle_alpha   90.00
_cell.angle_beta   90.00
_cell.angle_gamma   90.00
#
_symmetry.space_group_name_H-M   'P 1'
#
loop_
_entity.id
_entity.type
_entity.pdbx_description
1 polymer ?
#
loop_
_entity_poly.entity_id
_entity_poly.type
_entity_poly.pdbx_seq_one_letter_code
_entity_poly.pdbx_strand_id
1 'polypeptide(L)'
;MIITLQEGREEAEIDWKHWDLTLHGKAIDDRGFVVLESVRHRAIEMTEVVYDPFQLKVAVGNERIAADDLTETLATTRGMSVLIEATTLGFAEIVLICKALREIKHDSIDIVYLEPSGYQRELRHPLLKRRDFELSSEVPGYRAIPGSAVLLGDRKKVRSVFFLGYEEARLRRAFEELQMLSPASTAVAFGVPAFRAGWEMDAMANNISVIREQNMRGGVHFCGAENPLAVFELLCEVHRGLDQGERLVLAPIGTKPHGIGVALFAAAHSEVGVLYDHPLRAPGRTTDLGHWHLFSIDDFQGG
;
A
#
# COMPACT_ATOMS: atom_id res chain seq x y z
N MET A 1 -6.79 5.41 16.93
CA MET A 1 -6.47 5.99 15.59
C MET A 1 -7.77 6.43 14.92
N ILE A 2 -7.83 7.64 14.41
CA ILE A 2 -8.97 8.22 13.69
C ILE A 2 -8.48 8.59 12.29
N ILE A 3 -9.17 8.11 11.27
CA ILE A 3 -8.82 8.39 9.86
C ILE A 3 -9.95 9.19 9.25
N THR A 4 -9.64 10.42 8.84
CA THR A 4 -10.57 11.32 8.13
C THR A 4 -10.18 11.35 6.65
N LEU A 5 -11.17 11.23 5.76
CA LEU A 5 -10.97 11.20 4.32
C LEU A 5 -11.55 12.47 3.70
N GLN A 6 -10.74 13.11 2.87
CA GLN A 6 -11.20 14.16 1.95
C GLN A 6 -10.93 13.70 0.53
N GLU A 7 -11.86 13.98 -0.37
CA GLU A 7 -11.77 13.66 -1.79
C GLU A 7 -12.20 14.87 -2.62
N GLY A 8 -11.49 15.15 -3.70
CA GLY A 8 -11.81 16.21 -4.64
C GLY A 8 -11.44 15.83 -6.07
N ARG A 9 -12.21 16.28 -7.05
CA ARG A 9 -11.88 16.13 -8.48
C ARG A 9 -10.76 17.07 -8.90
N GLU A 10 -10.73 18.23 -8.30
CA GLU A 10 -9.74 19.25 -8.52
C GLU A 10 -8.96 19.52 -7.24
N GLU A 11 -7.72 19.95 -7.39
CA GLU A 11 -6.85 20.31 -6.27
C GLU A 11 -7.49 21.34 -5.32
N ALA A 12 -8.24 22.28 -5.87
CA ALA A 12 -8.91 23.36 -5.11
C ALA A 12 -10.03 22.87 -4.19
N GLU A 13 -10.52 21.64 -4.36
CA GLU A 13 -11.57 21.05 -3.52
C GLU A 13 -11.03 20.41 -2.24
N ILE A 14 -9.70 20.28 -2.13
CA ILE A 14 -9.05 19.77 -0.93
C ILE A 14 -8.77 20.91 0.04
N ASP A 15 -9.10 20.69 1.32
CA ASP A 15 -8.74 21.60 2.40
C ASP A 15 -7.29 21.42 2.82
N TRP A 16 -6.40 22.05 2.05
CA TRP A 16 -4.96 21.92 2.21
C TRP A 16 -4.46 22.59 3.48
N LYS A 17 -3.56 21.89 4.17
CA LYS A 17 -2.78 22.43 5.29
C LYS A 17 -1.38 22.88 4.81
N HIS A 18 -0.58 23.35 5.74
CA HIS A 18 0.87 23.49 5.57
C HIS A 18 1.58 22.49 6.47
N TRP A 19 2.67 21.94 5.98
CA TRP A 19 3.45 20.93 6.70
C TRP A 19 4.89 21.37 6.86
N ASP A 20 5.48 21.01 8.00
CA ASP A 20 6.91 21.24 8.25
C ASP A 20 7.75 20.33 7.35
N LEU A 21 7.31 19.08 7.17
CA LEU A 21 8.02 18.07 6.38
C LEU A 21 7.06 17.31 5.45
N THR A 22 7.46 17.16 4.19
CA THR A 22 6.86 16.22 3.25
C THR A 22 7.84 15.12 2.88
N LEU A 23 7.46 13.86 3.15
CA LEU A 23 8.19 12.66 2.72
C LEU A 23 7.58 12.17 1.41
N HIS A 24 8.40 12.09 0.36
CA HIS A 24 7.95 11.75 -0.99
C HIS A 24 8.90 10.80 -1.71
N GLY A 25 8.43 10.14 -2.76
CA GLY A 25 9.27 9.34 -3.64
C GLY A 25 9.64 10.10 -4.92
N LYS A 26 10.15 9.35 -5.90
CA LYS A 26 10.50 9.89 -7.22
C LYS A 26 9.27 9.92 -8.14
N ALA A 27 9.01 11.07 -8.76
CA ALA A 27 8.01 11.16 -9.80
C ALA A 27 8.43 10.35 -11.04
N ILE A 28 7.52 9.51 -11.55
CA ILE A 28 7.74 8.66 -12.74
C ILE A 28 6.63 8.82 -13.79
N ASP A 29 5.56 9.53 -13.45
CA ASP A 29 4.41 9.81 -14.30
C ASP A 29 3.89 11.24 -14.03
N ASP A 30 2.95 11.72 -14.88
CA ASP A 30 2.40 13.06 -14.77
C ASP A 30 1.75 13.35 -13.42
N ARG A 31 1.11 12.34 -12.80
CA ARG A 31 0.51 12.48 -11.45
C ARG A 31 1.59 12.80 -10.40
N GLY A 32 2.72 12.10 -10.48
CA GLY A 32 3.84 12.34 -9.57
C GLY A 32 4.37 13.77 -9.70
N PHE A 33 4.52 14.28 -10.92
CA PHE A 33 4.97 15.65 -11.12
C PHE A 33 3.95 16.67 -10.60
N VAL A 34 2.66 16.48 -10.91
CA VAL A 34 1.58 17.39 -10.48
C VAL A 34 1.48 17.43 -8.96
N VAL A 35 1.46 16.27 -8.27
CA VAL A 35 1.31 16.26 -6.82
C VAL A 35 2.52 16.85 -6.12
N LEU A 36 3.75 16.59 -6.60
CA LEU A 36 4.96 17.17 -6.00
C LEU A 36 5.00 18.68 -6.17
N GLU A 37 4.56 19.22 -7.30
CA GLU A 37 4.46 20.67 -7.50
C GLU A 37 3.41 21.28 -6.56
N SER A 38 2.25 20.64 -6.43
CA SER A 38 1.18 21.08 -5.53
C SER A 38 1.63 21.12 -4.07
N VAL A 39 2.28 20.07 -3.56
CA VAL A 39 2.73 20.02 -2.17
C VAL A 39 3.95 20.89 -1.88
N ARG A 40 4.79 21.20 -2.88
CA ARG A 40 5.97 22.05 -2.74
C ARG A 40 5.63 23.43 -2.17
N HIS A 41 4.51 24.01 -2.54
CA HIS A 41 4.08 25.31 -2.06
C HIS A 41 3.48 25.28 -0.64
N ARG A 42 3.34 24.06 -0.06
CA ARG A 42 2.71 23.81 1.23
C ARG A 42 3.63 23.14 2.25
N ALA A 43 4.85 22.82 1.85
CA ALA A 43 5.86 22.19 2.70
C ALA A 43 7.03 23.15 2.97
N ILE A 44 7.51 23.17 4.21
CA ILE A 44 8.75 23.88 4.55
C ILE A 44 9.96 23.09 4.03
N GLU A 45 9.91 21.76 4.22
CA GLU A 45 10.95 20.83 3.77
C GLU A 45 10.33 19.69 2.97
N MET A 46 11.02 19.27 1.90
CA MET A 46 10.66 18.09 1.11
C MET A 46 11.83 17.13 1.07
N THR A 47 11.60 15.89 1.48
CA THR A 47 12.64 14.86 1.59
C THR A 47 12.26 13.63 0.78
N GLU A 48 13.08 13.28 -0.22
CA GLU A 48 12.91 12.08 -1.02
C GLU A 48 13.29 10.83 -0.22
N VAL A 49 12.43 9.80 -0.25
CA VAL A 49 12.66 8.51 0.41
C VAL A 49 12.57 7.40 -0.63
N VAL A 50 13.63 6.58 -0.71
CA VAL A 50 13.72 5.45 -1.65
C VAL A 50 14.26 4.23 -0.93
N TYR A 51 13.51 3.13 -0.97
CA TYR A 51 13.90 1.85 -0.39
C TYR A 51 14.51 0.90 -1.43
N ASP A 52 15.63 0.28 -1.06
CA ASP A 52 16.29 -0.76 -1.84
C ASP A 52 16.05 -2.14 -1.17
N PRO A 53 15.17 -2.98 -1.73
CA PRO A 53 14.83 -4.27 -1.13
C PRO A 53 15.94 -5.33 -1.21
N PHE A 54 16.97 -5.10 -2.04
CA PHE A 54 18.09 -6.02 -2.17
C PHE A 54 19.18 -5.73 -1.13
N GLN A 55 19.37 -4.46 -0.80
CA GLN A 55 20.39 -4.03 0.17
C GLN A 55 19.79 -3.77 1.56
N LEU A 56 18.46 -3.81 1.70
CA LEU A 56 17.72 -3.45 2.91
C LEU A 56 18.10 -2.05 3.43
N LYS A 57 18.27 -1.10 2.50
CA LYS A 57 18.67 0.27 2.77
C LYS A 57 17.60 1.25 2.32
N VAL A 58 17.52 2.38 3.03
CA VAL A 58 16.68 3.52 2.67
C VAL A 58 17.58 4.72 2.38
N ALA A 59 17.36 5.37 1.25
CA ALA A 59 17.88 6.70 1.01
C ALA A 59 16.85 7.71 1.55
N VAL A 60 17.28 8.64 2.39
CA VAL A 60 16.50 9.74 2.94
C VAL A 60 17.21 11.04 2.57
N GLY A 61 16.69 11.75 1.59
CA GLY A 61 17.40 12.86 0.97
C GLY A 61 18.76 12.42 0.41
N ASN A 62 19.84 12.95 0.93
CA ASN A 62 21.21 12.64 0.52
C ASN A 62 21.88 11.50 1.33
N GLU A 63 21.22 11.02 2.37
CA GLU A 63 21.77 9.99 3.25
C GLU A 63 21.28 8.61 2.83
N ARG A 64 22.12 7.59 3.02
CA ARG A 64 21.76 6.19 2.79
C ARG A 64 22.04 5.36 4.04
N ILE A 65 20.98 4.90 4.67
CA ILE A 65 20.98 4.24 5.98
C ILE A 65 20.46 2.80 5.86
N ALA A 66 20.66 1.96 6.88
CA ALA A 66 19.92 0.71 6.99
C ALA A 66 18.43 1.01 7.23
N ALA A 67 17.54 0.16 6.74
CA ALA A 67 16.09 0.40 6.88
C ALA A 67 15.66 0.38 8.36
N ASP A 68 16.36 -0.37 9.21
CA ASP A 68 16.10 -0.42 10.65
C ASP A 68 16.49 0.88 11.38
N ASP A 69 17.39 1.70 10.78
CA ASP A 69 17.83 2.98 11.36
C ASP A 69 16.89 4.15 10.99
N LEU A 70 15.85 3.91 10.19
CA LEU A 70 14.92 4.96 9.75
C LEU A 70 14.23 5.66 10.91
N THR A 71 13.89 4.92 11.98
CA THR A 71 13.29 5.47 13.20
C THR A 71 14.18 6.52 13.85
N GLU A 72 15.48 6.24 13.96
CA GLU A 72 16.45 7.18 14.54
C GLU A 72 16.61 8.41 13.66
N THR A 73 16.67 8.20 12.33
CA THR A 73 16.79 9.30 11.36
C THR A 73 15.58 10.23 11.43
N LEU A 74 14.36 9.67 11.52
CA LEU A 74 13.14 10.47 11.62
C LEU A 74 12.86 11.01 13.04
N ALA A 75 13.66 10.66 14.05
CA ALA A 75 13.45 11.15 15.43
C ALA A 75 13.55 12.68 15.54
N THR A 76 14.26 13.34 14.62
CA THR A 76 14.38 14.80 14.53
C THR A 76 13.06 15.49 14.14
N THR A 77 12.10 14.74 13.55
CA THR A 77 10.82 15.28 13.08
C THR A 77 9.74 15.32 14.18
N ARG A 78 10.07 14.94 15.42
CA ARG A 78 9.12 15.01 16.54
C ARG A 78 8.53 16.41 16.70
N GLY A 79 7.20 16.47 16.77
CA GLY A 79 6.48 17.74 16.90
C GLY A 79 6.31 18.52 15.61
N MET A 80 6.88 18.04 14.50
CA MET A 80 6.62 18.58 13.17
C MET A 80 5.28 18.06 12.63
N SER A 81 4.63 18.86 11.81
CA SER A 81 3.53 18.40 10.96
C SER A 81 4.09 17.66 9.75
N VAL A 82 3.68 16.41 9.53
CA VAL A 82 4.25 15.53 8.49
C VAL A 82 3.21 15.14 7.47
N LEU A 83 3.55 15.34 6.19
CA LEU A 83 2.83 14.83 5.04
C LEU A 83 3.59 13.66 4.40
N ILE A 84 2.90 12.56 4.15
CA ILE A 84 3.40 11.43 3.34
C ILE A 84 2.78 11.53 1.96
N GLU A 85 3.58 11.75 0.92
CA GLU A 85 3.11 11.83 -0.45
C GLU A 85 3.13 10.42 -1.07
N ALA A 86 1.97 9.76 -1.07
CA ALA A 86 1.83 8.35 -1.42
C ALA A 86 1.79 8.06 -2.92
N THR A 87 1.57 9.05 -3.80
CA THR A 87 1.54 8.84 -5.26
C THR A 87 2.90 8.41 -5.78
N THR A 88 3.95 9.08 -5.33
CA THR A 88 5.33 8.82 -5.76
C THR A 88 6.01 7.74 -4.93
N LEU A 89 5.75 7.65 -3.62
CA LEU A 89 6.28 6.61 -2.75
C LEU A 89 5.83 5.20 -3.20
N GLY A 90 6.71 4.21 -3.05
CA GLY A 90 6.36 2.80 -3.08
C GLY A 90 5.63 2.36 -1.82
N PHE A 91 5.04 1.17 -1.85
CA PHE A 91 4.35 0.64 -0.67
C PHE A 91 5.32 0.37 0.49
N ALA A 92 6.51 -0.17 0.18
CA ALA A 92 7.50 -0.48 1.21
C ALA A 92 7.95 0.77 1.97
N GLU A 93 8.18 1.88 1.26
CA GLU A 93 8.52 3.16 1.85
C GLU A 93 7.40 3.66 2.78
N ILE A 94 6.14 3.56 2.35
CA ILE A 94 4.99 3.98 3.18
C ILE A 94 4.94 3.17 4.48
N VAL A 95 5.14 1.85 4.42
CA VAL A 95 5.17 0.99 5.62
C VAL A 95 6.31 1.40 6.56
N LEU A 96 7.52 1.55 6.03
CA LEU A 96 8.70 1.92 6.81
C LEU A 96 8.51 3.29 7.48
N ILE A 97 8.02 4.28 6.74
CA ILE A 97 7.74 5.62 7.25
C ILE A 97 6.65 5.57 8.35
N CYS A 98 5.52 4.92 8.09
CA CYS A 98 4.44 4.82 9.08
C CYS A 98 4.91 4.15 10.38
N LYS A 99 5.70 3.06 10.28
CA LYS A 99 6.26 2.39 11.46
C LYS A 99 7.22 3.29 12.22
N ALA A 100 8.15 3.96 11.54
CA ALA A 100 9.11 4.86 12.16
C ALA A 100 8.42 6.04 12.84
N LEU A 101 7.46 6.70 12.18
CA LEU A 101 6.71 7.82 12.77
C LEU A 101 5.88 7.39 13.98
N ARG A 102 5.30 6.19 13.96
CA ARG A 102 4.60 5.64 15.12
C ARG A 102 5.56 5.35 16.29
N GLU A 103 6.70 4.77 16.02
CA GLU A 103 7.70 4.45 17.06
C GLU A 103 8.26 5.70 17.74
N ILE A 104 8.49 6.79 17.00
CA ILE A 104 8.87 8.08 17.55
C ILE A 104 7.71 8.88 18.16
N LYS A 105 6.49 8.29 18.17
CA LYS A 105 5.30 8.84 18.80
C LYS A 105 4.78 10.14 18.18
N HIS A 106 4.69 10.18 16.84
CA HIS A 106 3.89 11.21 16.21
C HIS A 106 2.42 11.08 16.58
N ASP A 107 1.76 12.19 16.91
CA ASP A 107 0.34 12.21 17.29
C ASP A 107 -0.57 12.15 16.07
N SER A 108 -0.17 12.81 14.98
CA SER A 108 -0.93 12.86 13.74
C SER A 108 -0.01 12.89 12.53
N ILE A 109 -0.49 12.37 11.41
CA ILE A 109 0.14 12.45 10.09
C ILE A 109 -0.93 12.67 9.03
N ASP A 110 -0.56 13.31 7.94
CA ASP A 110 -1.41 13.42 6.76
C ASP A 110 -0.80 12.62 5.60
N ILE A 111 -1.65 12.03 4.76
CA ILE A 111 -1.23 11.27 3.58
C ILE A 111 -1.99 11.78 2.36
N VAL A 112 -1.28 12.21 1.33
CA VAL A 112 -1.90 12.62 0.07
C VAL A 112 -1.70 11.56 -1.01
N TYR A 113 -2.72 11.35 -1.82
CA TYR A 113 -2.70 10.46 -2.97
C TYR A 113 -3.51 11.06 -4.13
N LEU A 114 -2.92 11.05 -5.33
CA LEU A 114 -3.59 11.41 -6.58
C LEU A 114 -3.82 10.15 -7.39
N GLU A 115 -5.10 9.80 -7.61
CA GLU A 115 -5.45 8.59 -8.36
C GLU A 115 -5.23 8.76 -9.87
N PRO A 116 -5.02 7.67 -10.61
CA PRO A 116 -5.02 7.73 -12.07
C PRO A 116 -6.45 7.77 -12.60
N SER A 117 -6.69 8.59 -13.60
CA SER A 117 -7.94 8.57 -14.34
C SER A 117 -8.09 7.33 -15.23
N GLY A 118 -6.99 6.71 -15.63
CA GLY A 118 -6.96 5.50 -16.42
C GLY A 118 -5.67 4.72 -16.28
N TYR A 119 -5.71 3.48 -16.77
CA TYR A 119 -4.53 2.63 -16.89
C TYR A 119 -4.32 2.27 -18.36
N GLN A 120 -3.07 2.10 -18.76
CA GLN A 120 -2.74 1.54 -20.06
C GLN A 120 -3.19 0.08 -20.08
N ARG A 121 -3.90 -0.32 -21.14
CA ARG A 121 -4.53 -1.63 -21.26
C ARG A 121 -3.97 -2.35 -22.48
N GLU A 122 -3.70 -3.63 -22.32
CA GLU A 122 -3.35 -4.51 -23.40
C GLU A 122 -4.46 -5.55 -23.61
N LEU A 123 -4.90 -5.74 -24.87
CA LEU A 123 -5.87 -6.77 -25.23
C LEU A 123 -5.13 -8.05 -25.64
N ARG A 124 -5.00 -9.00 -24.72
CA ARG A 124 -4.34 -10.28 -25.01
C ARG A 124 -5.15 -11.22 -25.88
N HIS A 125 -6.49 -11.13 -25.84
CA HIS A 125 -7.33 -12.02 -26.60
C HIS A 125 -8.57 -11.31 -27.16
N PRO A 126 -8.61 -11.02 -28.49
CA PRO A 126 -9.70 -10.25 -29.10
C PRO A 126 -11.10 -10.89 -28.94
N LEU A 127 -11.17 -12.24 -28.91
CA LEU A 127 -12.42 -12.97 -28.77
C LEU A 127 -13.00 -12.96 -27.37
N LEU A 128 -12.15 -12.94 -26.34
CA LEU A 128 -12.60 -12.98 -24.94
C LEU A 128 -12.88 -11.59 -24.35
N LYS A 129 -12.53 -10.51 -25.07
CA LYS A 129 -12.64 -9.11 -24.61
C LYS A 129 -12.09 -8.90 -23.19
N ARG A 130 -11.20 -9.78 -22.75
CA ARG A 130 -10.54 -9.70 -21.45
C ARG A 130 -9.58 -8.50 -21.48
N ARG A 131 -9.66 -7.66 -20.47
CA ARG A 131 -8.76 -6.53 -20.30
C ARG A 131 -7.62 -6.96 -19.40
N ASP A 132 -6.44 -7.08 -19.98
CA ASP A 132 -5.22 -7.31 -19.23
C ASP A 132 -4.49 -5.99 -18.99
N PHE A 133 -3.83 -5.89 -17.84
CA PHE A 133 -3.11 -4.71 -17.43
C PHE A 133 -1.68 -5.09 -17.08
N GLU A 134 -0.72 -4.42 -17.67
CA GLU A 134 0.70 -4.51 -17.33
C GLU A 134 1.12 -3.24 -16.60
N LEU A 135 1.03 -3.26 -15.27
CA LEU A 135 1.34 -2.12 -14.42
C LEU A 135 2.77 -2.17 -13.87
N SER A 136 3.39 -3.34 -13.95
CA SER A 136 4.74 -3.59 -13.45
C SER A 136 5.64 -4.02 -14.62
N SER A 137 6.79 -3.36 -14.79
CA SER A 137 7.80 -3.76 -15.78
C SER A 137 8.58 -4.99 -15.34
N GLU A 138 8.75 -5.15 -14.03
CA GLU A 138 9.43 -6.28 -13.40
C GLU A 138 8.88 -6.49 -12.00
N VAL A 139 8.81 -7.74 -11.58
CA VAL A 139 8.45 -8.13 -10.21
C VAL A 139 9.59 -8.98 -9.64
N PRO A 140 10.47 -8.42 -8.80
CA PRO A 140 11.63 -9.12 -8.25
C PRO A 140 11.29 -10.34 -7.41
N GLY A 141 10.13 -10.34 -6.74
CA GLY A 141 9.65 -11.45 -5.91
C GLY A 141 9.31 -11.03 -4.49
N TYR A 142 8.62 -11.91 -3.78
CA TYR A 142 8.13 -11.64 -2.44
C TYR A 142 9.27 -11.59 -1.43
N ARG A 143 9.34 -10.48 -0.68
CA ARG A 143 10.29 -10.25 0.41
C ARG A 143 9.57 -9.58 1.57
N ALA A 144 10.04 -9.87 2.78
CA ALA A 144 9.58 -9.14 3.96
C ALA A 144 10.16 -7.72 3.94
N ILE A 145 9.35 -6.76 4.39
CA ILE A 145 9.82 -5.40 4.66
C ILE A 145 10.46 -5.40 6.06
N PRO A 146 11.64 -4.78 6.26
CA PRO A 146 12.27 -4.67 7.57
C PRO A 146 11.30 -4.21 8.66
N GLY A 147 11.40 -4.79 9.85
CA GLY A 147 10.46 -4.54 10.94
C GLY A 147 9.03 -5.08 10.72
N SER A 148 8.74 -5.76 9.59
CA SER A 148 7.43 -6.37 9.30
C SER A 148 7.53 -7.86 8.97
N ALA A 149 8.66 -8.50 9.29
CA ALA A 149 8.85 -9.94 9.15
C ALA A 149 8.20 -10.67 10.33
N VAL A 150 7.47 -11.76 10.03
CA VAL A 150 6.92 -12.63 11.07
C VAL A 150 7.80 -13.87 11.20
N LEU A 151 8.29 -14.11 12.42
CA LEU A 151 8.93 -15.36 12.75
C LEU A 151 7.85 -16.44 12.95
N LEU A 152 7.84 -17.41 12.05
CA LEU A 152 6.96 -18.57 12.14
C LEU A 152 7.71 -19.68 12.90
N GLY A 153 7.26 -19.99 14.12
CA GLY A 153 7.69 -21.20 14.82
C GLY A 153 6.96 -22.43 14.28
N ASP A 154 7.53 -23.62 14.52
CA ASP A 154 7.12 -24.93 13.95
C ASP A 154 5.64 -25.33 14.05
N ARG A 155 4.81 -24.60 14.80
CA ARG A 155 3.39 -24.92 15.02
C ARG A 155 2.44 -23.75 14.74
N LYS A 156 2.93 -22.62 14.22
CA LYS A 156 2.08 -21.46 13.96
C LYS A 156 1.44 -21.56 12.59
N LYS A 157 0.13 -21.38 12.55
CA LYS A 157 -0.63 -21.26 11.30
C LYS A 157 -0.58 -19.81 10.83
N VAL A 158 -0.54 -19.64 9.53
CA VAL A 158 -0.61 -18.33 8.88
C VAL A 158 -2.02 -18.14 8.31
N ARG A 159 -2.66 -17.06 8.72
CA ARG A 159 -3.82 -16.50 8.02
C ARG A 159 -3.31 -15.35 7.17
N SER A 160 -3.61 -15.36 5.88
CA SER A 160 -3.16 -14.31 4.97
C SER A 160 -4.33 -13.57 4.33
N VAL A 161 -4.13 -12.27 4.07
CA VAL A 161 -5.07 -11.43 3.33
C VAL A 161 -4.32 -10.75 2.19
N PHE A 162 -4.77 -11.01 0.96
CA PHE A 162 -4.27 -10.37 -0.24
C PHE A 162 -5.24 -9.31 -0.73
N PHE A 163 -4.82 -8.06 -0.77
CA PHE A 163 -5.55 -6.98 -1.42
C PHE A 163 -5.20 -7.00 -2.90
N LEU A 164 -6.14 -7.38 -3.75
CA LEU A 164 -5.89 -7.69 -5.16
C LEU A 164 -6.11 -6.49 -6.07
N GLY A 165 -5.26 -6.39 -7.07
CA GLY A 165 -5.39 -5.49 -8.23
C GLY A 165 -5.64 -6.27 -9.51
N TYR A 166 -5.08 -5.78 -10.62
CA TYR A 166 -5.31 -6.34 -11.94
C TYR A 166 -4.34 -7.44 -12.35
N GLU A 167 -3.17 -7.53 -11.69
CA GLU A 167 -2.07 -8.41 -12.09
C GLU A 167 -2.15 -9.76 -11.36
N GLU A 168 -2.88 -10.74 -11.92
CA GLU A 168 -3.05 -12.08 -11.34
C GLU A 168 -1.73 -12.82 -11.10
N ALA A 169 -0.73 -12.55 -11.94
CA ALA A 169 0.58 -13.18 -11.84
C ALA A 169 1.25 -12.93 -10.47
N ARG A 170 0.95 -11.82 -9.83
CA ARG A 170 1.47 -11.49 -8.49
C ARG A 170 0.89 -12.41 -7.43
N LEU A 171 -0.42 -12.70 -7.47
CA LEU A 171 -1.07 -13.64 -6.56
C LEU A 171 -0.56 -15.08 -6.82
N ARG A 172 -0.48 -15.50 -8.08
CA ARG A 172 0.03 -16.83 -8.47
C ARG A 172 1.44 -17.05 -7.94
N ARG A 173 2.31 -16.10 -8.15
CA ARG A 173 3.70 -16.13 -7.70
C ARG A 173 3.83 -16.22 -6.18
N ALA A 174 2.94 -15.61 -5.41
CA ALA A 174 2.95 -15.74 -3.95
C ALA A 174 2.83 -17.19 -3.51
N PHE A 175 1.95 -17.99 -4.11
CA PHE A 175 1.80 -19.41 -3.78
C PHE A 175 2.95 -20.27 -4.30
N GLU A 176 3.62 -19.85 -5.36
CA GLU A 176 4.81 -20.55 -5.89
C GLU A 176 6.05 -20.31 -5.01
N GLU A 177 6.24 -19.08 -4.50
CA GLU A 177 7.43 -18.69 -3.75
C GLU A 177 7.29 -18.91 -2.23
N LEU A 178 6.08 -18.81 -1.67
CA LEU A 178 5.86 -18.75 -0.24
C LEU A 178 5.18 -20.01 0.29
N GLN A 179 5.98 -21.01 0.64
CA GLN A 179 5.50 -22.31 1.15
C GLN A 179 4.68 -22.21 2.45
N MET A 180 4.79 -21.10 3.18
CA MET A 180 4.01 -20.87 4.41
C MET A 180 2.55 -20.52 4.15
N LEU A 181 2.18 -20.12 2.93
CA LEU A 181 0.82 -19.78 2.59
C LEU A 181 -0.02 -21.03 2.37
N SER A 182 -1.17 -21.07 3.04
CA SER A 182 -2.19 -22.10 2.82
C SER A 182 -3.39 -21.48 2.10
N PRO A 183 -3.78 -22.00 0.93
CA PRO A 183 -4.97 -21.53 0.24
C PRO A 183 -6.24 -21.57 1.10
N ALA A 184 -6.31 -22.56 2.01
CA ALA A 184 -7.46 -22.72 2.91
C ALA A 184 -7.58 -21.57 3.95
N SER A 185 -6.46 -20.94 4.31
CA SER A 185 -6.40 -19.81 5.27
C SER A 185 -6.04 -18.48 4.60
N THR A 186 -6.09 -18.41 3.27
CA THR A 186 -5.84 -17.19 2.50
C THR A 186 -7.16 -16.57 2.07
N ALA A 187 -7.42 -15.36 2.54
CA ALA A 187 -8.50 -14.48 2.09
C ALA A 187 -8.00 -13.50 1.02
N VAL A 188 -8.93 -13.02 0.20
CA VAL A 188 -8.67 -11.97 -0.78
C VAL A 188 -9.62 -10.80 -0.56
N ALA A 189 -9.15 -9.59 -0.83
CA ALA A 189 -9.95 -8.38 -0.79
C ALA A 189 -9.84 -7.63 -2.13
N PHE A 190 -10.98 -7.17 -2.65
CA PHE A 190 -11.07 -6.38 -3.87
C PHE A 190 -11.49 -4.95 -3.59
N GLY A 191 -11.04 -4.01 -4.42
CA GLY A 191 -11.46 -2.62 -4.41
C GLY A 191 -12.89 -2.49 -4.95
N VAL A 192 -13.89 -2.45 -4.06
CA VAL A 192 -15.31 -2.30 -4.42
C VAL A 192 -15.97 -1.33 -3.42
N PRO A 193 -16.48 -0.18 -3.89
CA PRO A 193 -16.44 0.28 -5.29
C PRO A 193 -15.01 0.52 -5.78
N ALA A 194 -14.79 0.40 -7.09
CA ALA A 194 -13.53 0.76 -7.72
C ALA A 194 -13.48 2.27 -7.99
N PHE A 195 -12.29 2.81 -8.30
CA PHE A 195 -12.12 4.23 -8.72
C PHE A 195 -13.05 4.59 -9.89
N ARG A 196 -13.32 3.65 -10.78
CA ARG A 196 -14.27 3.78 -11.86
C ARG A 196 -15.14 2.54 -11.95
N ALA A 197 -16.44 2.76 -12.20
CA ALA A 197 -17.41 1.69 -12.36
C ALA A 197 -16.96 0.68 -13.43
N GLY A 198 -17.00 -0.60 -13.08
CA GLY A 198 -16.60 -1.71 -13.93
C GLY A 198 -15.13 -2.15 -13.80
N TRP A 199 -14.27 -1.34 -13.17
CA TRP A 199 -12.88 -1.75 -12.94
C TRP A 199 -12.75 -2.88 -11.92
N GLU A 200 -13.66 -2.95 -10.96
CA GLU A 200 -13.78 -4.06 -10.03
C GLU A 200 -14.02 -5.39 -10.75
N MET A 201 -14.80 -5.37 -11.84
CA MET A 201 -15.06 -6.56 -12.66
C MET A 201 -13.79 -7.04 -13.39
N ASP A 202 -12.97 -6.10 -13.87
CA ASP A 202 -11.68 -6.43 -14.49
C ASP A 202 -10.74 -7.08 -13.45
N ALA A 203 -10.65 -6.52 -12.24
CA ALA A 203 -9.82 -7.08 -11.16
C ALA A 203 -10.29 -8.50 -10.77
N MET A 204 -11.60 -8.71 -10.62
CA MET A 204 -12.16 -10.02 -10.30
C MET A 204 -11.93 -11.02 -11.43
N ALA A 205 -12.19 -10.63 -12.69
CA ALA A 205 -12.04 -11.50 -13.85
C ALA A 205 -10.57 -11.95 -14.05
N ASN A 206 -9.62 -11.06 -13.74
CA ASN A 206 -8.21 -11.40 -13.85
C ASN A 206 -7.76 -12.38 -12.77
N ASN A 207 -8.27 -12.30 -11.54
CA ASN A 207 -7.81 -13.11 -10.42
C ASN A 207 -8.61 -14.42 -10.23
N ILE A 208 -9.81 -14.57 -10.82
CA ILE A 208 -10.70 -15.70 -10.53
C ILE A 208 -10.09 -17.06 -10.89
N SER A 209 -9.25 -17.13 -11.92
CA SER A 209 -8.56 -18.36 -12.31
C SER A 209 -7.64 -18.85 -11.19
N VAL A 210 -6.80 -18.00 -10.66
CA VAL A 210 -5.87 -18.34 -9.57
C VAL A 210 -6.62 -18.71 -8.30
N ILE A 211 -7.68 -17.95 -7.94
CA ILE A 211 -8.51 -18.25 -6.76
C ILE A 211 -9.12 -19.65 -6.85
N ARG A 212 -9.62 -20.03 -8.02
CA ARG A 212 -10.19 -21.36 -8.26
C ARG A 212 -9.15 -22.47 -8.30
N GLU A 213 -8.06 -22.27 -9.04
CA GLU A 213 -6.96 -23.25 -9.19
C GLU A 213 -6.34 -23.56 -7.83
N GLN A 214 -6.14 -22.56 -6.99
CA GLN A 214 -5.61 -22.72 -5.63
C GLN A 214 -6.66 -23.19 -4.63
N ASN A 215 -7.95 -23.25 -5.01
CA ASN A 215 -9.05 -23.63 -4.10
C ASN A 215 -9.06 -22.79 -2.81
N MET A 216 -8.91 -21.49 -2.97
CA MET A 216 -8.86 -20.57 -1.83
C MET A 216 -10.18 -20.53 -1.08
N ARG A 217 -10.13 -20.64 0.25
CA ARG A 217 -11.31 -20.76 1.11
C ARG A 217 -11.33 -19.74 2.25
N GLY A 218 -10.31 -18.91 2.40
CA GLY A 218 -10.21 -17.93 3.47
C GLY A 218 -11.20 -16.76 3.39
N GLY A 219 -11.98 -16.70 2.33
CA GLY A 219 -13.02 -15.68 2.13
C GLY A 219 -12.66 -14.66 1.05
N VAL A 220 -13.69 -13.93 0.63
CA VAL A 220 -13.59 -12.79 -0.28
C VAL A 220 -14.18 -11.58 0.41
N HIS A 221 -13.39 -10.51 0.51
CA HIS A 221 -13.76 -9.25 1.14
C HIS A 221 -13.80 -8.12 0.11
N PHE A 222 -14.49 -7.05 0.47
CA PHE A 222 -14.65 -5.87 -0.36
C PHE A 222 -14.39 -4.62 0.48
N CYS A 223 -13.49 -3.75 -0.02
CA CYS A 223 -13.22 -2.42 0.54
C CYS A 223 -13.20 -1.44 -0.61
N GLY A 224 -13.68 -0.21 -0.44
CA GLY A 224 -13.55 0.82 -1.46
C GLY A 224 -12.10 0.96 -1.92
N ALA A 225 -11.89 1.07 -3.23
CA ALA A 225 -10.53 1.12 -3.82
C ALA A 225 -9.74 2.35 -3.34
N GLU A 226 -10.46 3.41 -2.97
CA GLU A 226 -9.99 4.70 -2.46
C GLU A 226 -9.92 4.78 -0.93
N ASN A 227 -10.41 3.76 -0.21
CA ASN A 227 -10.72 3.88 1.22
C ASN A 227 -9.74 3.10 2.13
N PRO A 228 -8.69 3.73 2.67
CA PRO A 228 -7.77 3.08 3.61
C PRO A 228 -8.40 2.79 4.98
N LEU A 229 -9.45 3.53 5.41
CA LEU A 229 -10.17 3.28 6.65
C LEU A 229 -10.90 1.95 6.58
N ALA A 230 -11.62 1.67 5.49
CA ALA A 230 -12.33 0.40 5.31
C ALA A 230 -11.36 -0.80 5.33
N VAL A 231 -10.15 -0.62 4.81
CA VAL A 231 -9.08 -1.63 4.90
C VAL A 231 -8.63 -1.83 6.34
N PHE A 232 -8.38 -0.74 7.07
CA PHE A 232 -7.95 -0.79 8.46
C PHE A 232 -9.02 -1.50 9.34
N GLU A 233 -10.29 -1.16 9.18
CA GLU A 233 -11.41 -1.77 9.90
C GLU A 233 -11.56 -3.26 9.58
N LEU A 234 -11.50 -3.64 8.29
CA LEU A 234 -11.49 -5.05 7.89
C LEU A 234 -10.35 -5.81 8.58
N LEU A 235 -9.16 -5.25 8.60
CA LEU A 235 -7.99 -5.89 9.21
C LEU A 235 -8.14 -6.01 10.73
N CYS A 236 -8.76 -5.04 11.40
CA CYS A 236 -9.12 -5.15 12.81
C CYS A 236 -10.09 -6.32 13.06
N GLU A 237 -11.05 -6.54 12.17
CA GLU A 237 -11.99 -7.67 12.29
C GLU A 237 -11.28 -9.00 12.07
N VAL A 238 -10.47 -9.11 11.01
CA VAL A 238 -9.69 -10.32 10.73
C VAL A 238 -8.73 -10.64 11.87
N HIS A 239 -8.05 -9.63 12.41
CA HIS A 239 -7.09 -9.80 13.50
C HIS A 239 -7.76 -10.27 14.79
N ARG A 240 -8.91 -9.70 15.13
CA ARG A 240 -9.73 -10.17 16.29
C ARG A 240 -10.25 -11.59 16.12
N GLY A 241 -10.44 -12.03 14.88
CA GLY A 241 -10.89 -13.39 14.55
C GLY A 241 -9.78 -14.42 14.40
N LEU A 242 -8.52 -14.11 14.76
CA LEU A 242 -7.42 -15.08 14.73
C LEU A 242 -7.57 -16.11 15.84
N ASP A 243 -7.34 -17.37 15.51
CA ASP A 243 -7.24 -18.44 16.49
C ASP A 243 -5.94 -18.35 17.29
N GLN A 244 -5.93 -19.01 18.45
CA GLN A 244 -4.72 -19.04 19.29
C GLN A 244 -3.53 -19.66 18.51
N GLY A 245 -2.45 -18.90 18.40
CA GLY A 245 -1.24 -19.31 17.69
C GLY A 245 -1.25 -19.05 16.19
N GLU A 246 -2.32 -18.50 15.61
CA GLU A 246 -2.30 -17.96 14.24
C GLU A 246 -1.49 -16.66 14.17
N ARG A 247 -0.93 -16.41 12.98
CA ARG A 247 -0.26 -15.15 12.64
C ARG A 247 -0.89 -14.57 11.39
N LEU A 248 -1.18 -13.27 11.42
CA LEU A 248 -1.69 -12.54 10.27
C LEU A 248 -0.54 -12.09 9.39
N VAL A 249 -0.71 -12.30 8.09
CA VAL A 249 0.23 -11.84 7.05
C VAL A 249 -0.55 -11.14 5.95
N LEU A 250 -0.11 -9.95 5.58
CA LEU A 250 -0.79 -9.08 4.64
C LEU A 250 0.02 -8.91 3.36
N ALA A 251 -0.65 -8.94 2.22
CA ALA A 251 -0.04 -8.72 0.91
C ALA A 251 -0.85 -7.69 0.09
N PRO A 252 -0.50 -6.39 0.14
CA PRO A 252 -1.20 -5.34 -0.59
C PRO A 252 -0.66 -5.22 -2.02
N ILE A 253 -1.20 -6.01 -2.91
CA ILE A 253 -0.85 -5.99 -4.34
C ILE A 253 -1.92 -5.32 -5.20
N GLY A 254 -2.85 -4.59 -4.57
CA GLY A 254 -3.94 -3.85 -5.19
C GLY A 254 -3.69 -2.35 -5.33
N THR A 255 -4.71 -1.56 -4.92
CA THR A 255 -4.67 -0.09 -5.03
C THR A 255 -3.72 0.54 -3.99
N LYS A 256 -3.29 1.76 -4.24
CA LYS A 256 -2.44 2.51 -3.31
C LYS A 256 -3.16 2.79 -1.97
N PRO A 257 -4.44 3.23 -1.94
CA PRO A 257 -5.15 3.39 -0.67
C PRO A 257 -5.30 2.10 0.13
N HIS A 258 -5.46 0.94 -0.53
CA HIS A 258 -5.39 -0.35 0.18
C HIS A 258 -4.02 -0.56 0.83
N GLY A 259 -2.94 -0.24 0.11
CA GLY A 259 -1.59 -0.27 0.68
C GLY A 259 -1.44 0.68 1.87
N ILE A 260 -2.01 1.88 1.82
CA ILE A 260 -2.00 2.84 2.94
C ILE A 260 -2.71 2.23 4.17
N GLY A 261 -3.91 1.68 4.01
CA GLY A 261 -4.63 1.03 5.11
C GLY A 261 -3.86 -0.12 5.74
N VAL A 262 -3.21 -0.96 4.90
CA VAL A 262 -2.30 -2.03 5.37
C VAL A 262 -1.09 -1.47 6.11
N ALA A 263 -0.47 -0.39 5.62
CA ALA A 263 0.68 0.24 6.27
C ALA A 263 0.34 0.80 7.65
N LEU A 264 -0.79 1.50 7.76
CA LEU A 264 -1.30 2.02 9.03
C LEU A 264 -1.60 0.89 10.02
N PHE A 265 -2.24 -0.19 9.55
CA PHE A 265 -2.53 -1.36 10.37
C PHE A 265 -1.25 -2.06 10.84
N ALA A 266 -0.29 -2.29 9.95
CA ALA A 266 0.99 -2.91 10.30
C ALA A 266 1.87 -2.02 11.20
N ALA A 267 1.71 -0.71 11.15
CA ALA A 267 2.34 0.21 12.09
C ALA A 267 1.71 0.11 13.49
N ALA A 268 0.38 -0.13 13.57
CA ALA A 268 -0.34 -0.31 14.84
C ALA A 268 -0.11 -1.69 15.47
N HIS A 269 0.17 -2.72 14.66
CA HIS A 269 0.26 -4.12 15.05
C HIS A 269 1.60 -4.71 14.63
N SER A 270 2.62 -4.58 15.47
CA SER A 270 4.00 -5.01 15.17
C SER A 270 4.15 -6.53 14.97
N GLU A 271 3.21 -7.33 15.48
CA GLU A 271 3.14 -8.79 15.33
C GLU A 271 2.63 -9.24 13.96
N VAL A 272 2.11 -8.33 13.14
CA VAL A 272 1.56 -8.62 11.81
C VAL A 272 2.66 -8.59 10.75
N GLY A 273 2.69 -9.63 9.92
CA GLY A 273 3.64 -9.71 8.81
C GLY A 273 3.15 -8.96 7.57
N VAL A 274 4.09 -8.40 6.84
CA VAL A 274 3.81 -7.80 5.53
C VAL A 274 4.71 -8.44 4.49
N LEU A 275 4.09 -8.95 3.43
CA LEU A 275 4.77 -9.51 2.26
C LEU A 275 4.53 -8.61 1.07
N TYR A 276 5.59 -8.27 0.39
CA TYR A 276 5.52 -7.45 -0.80
C TYR A 276 6.49 -7.94 -1.87
N ASP A 277 6.06 -7.90 -3.11
CA ASP A 277 6.82 -8.43 -4.24
C ASP A 277 7.67 -7.36 -4.95
N HIS A 278 7.71 -6.15 -4.41
CA HIS A 278 8.53 -5.01 -4.84
C HIS A 278 8.52 -4.73 -6.35
N PRO A 279 7.33 -4.58 -6.97
CA PRO A 279 7.25 -4.39 -8.40
C PRO A 279 7.90 -3.07 -8.82
N LEU A 280 8.67 -3.12 -9.91
CA LEU A 280 9.10 -1.93 -10.62
C LEU A 280 7.94 -1.41 -11.46
N ARG A 281 7.56 -0.16 -11.25
CA ARG A 281 6.42 0.45 -11.95
C ARG A 281 6.74 0.63 -13.43
N ALA A 282 5.86 0.14 -14.32
CA ALA A 282 6.00 0.34 -15.75
C ALA A 282 5.84 1.83 -16.11
N PRO A 283 6.75 2.41 -16.93
CA PRO A 283 6.57 3.77 -17.45
C PRO A 283 5.27 3.89 -18.25
N GLY A 284 4.58 5.02 -18.11
CA GLY A 284 3.34 5.30 -18.87
C GLY A 284 2.16 4.38 -18.53
N ARG A 285 2.22 3.63 -17.42
CA ARG A 285 1.16 2.70 -17.00
C ARG A 285 -0.17 3.36 -16.67
N THR A 286 -0.16 4.65 -16.37
CA THR A 286 -1.34 5.43 -16.01
C THR A 286 -1.58 6.54 -17.02
N THR A 287 -2.84 6.91 -17.21
CA THR A 287 -3.25 8.02 -18.06
C THR A 287 -4.06 9.02 -17.24
N ASP A 288 -3.85 10.29 -17.51
CA ASP A 288 -4.58 11.42 -16.93
C ASP A 288 -4.63 11.43 -15.38
N LEU A 289 -5.17 12.52 -14.84
CA LEU A 289 -5.35 12.73 -13.41
C LEU A 289 -6.76 12.30 -13.00
N GLY A 290 -6.87 11.57 -11.89
CA GLY A 290 -8.12 11.24 -11.23
C GLY A 290 -8.40 12.16 -10.05
N HIS A 291 -9.04 11.63 -9.00
CA HIS A 291 -9.34 12.39 -7.80
C HIS A 291 -8.12 12.56 -6.89
N TRP A 292 -8.11 13.68 -6.21
CA TRP A 292 -7.23 13.95 -5.08
C TRP A 292 -7.83 13.37 -3.81
N HIS A 293 -6.99 12.74 -3.01
CA HIS A 293 -7.34 12.22 -1.71
C HIS A 293 -6.38 12.74 -0.67
N LEU A 294 -6.90 13.28 0.42
CA LEU A 294 -6.15 13.64 1.61
C LEU A 294 -6.71 12.83 2.79
N PHE A 295 -5.86 12.01 3.38
CA PHE A 295 -6.15 11.22 4.55
C PHE A 295 -5.48 11.85 5.75
N SER A 296 -6.25 12.35 6.71
CA SER A 296 -5.73 12.84 7.99
C SER A 296 -5.86 11.75 9.04
N ILE A 297 -4.77 11.40 9.67
CA ILE A 297 -4.68 10.36 10.68
C ILE A 297 -4.38 11.01 12.02
N ASP A 298 -5.40 11.13 12.86
CA ASP A 298 -5.31 11.64 14.22
C ASP A 298 -5.25 10.49 15.22
N ASP A 299 -4.76 10.78 16.42
CA ASP A 299 -4.53 9.77 17.46
C ASP A 299 -3.77 8.56 16.89
N PHE A 300 -2.69 8.86 16.15
CA PHE A 300 -1.91 7.85 15.45
C PHE A 300 -1.30 6.82 16.39
N GLN A 301 -1.18 7.14 17.69
CA GLN A 301 -0.73 6.24 18.75
C GLN A 301 -1.85 5.36 19.32
N GLY A 302 -3.11 5.77 19.17
CA GLY A 302 -4.28 5.00 19.57
C GLY A 302 -4.51 3.81 18.62
N GLY A 303 -4.67 2.60 19.14
CA GLY A 303 -4.93 1.39 18.35
C GLY A 303 -4.99 0.17 19.22
#